data_27d4e58dd6f35fe033746d58e7bf131a
#
_entry.id   27d4e58dd6f35fe033746d58e7bf131a
#
_cell.length_a   1.000
_cell.length_b   1.000
_cell.length_c   1.000
_cell.angle_alpha   90.00
_cell.angle_beta   90.00
_cell.angle_gamma   90.00
#
_symmetry.space_group_name_H-M   'P 1'
#
loop_
_entity.id
_entity.type
_entity.pdbx_description
1 polymer ?
#
loop_
_entity_poly.entity_id
_entity_poly.type
_entity_poly.pdbx_seq_one_letter_code
_entity_poly.pdbx_strand_id
1 'polypeptide(L)'
;GFSRSIIIAGEYVPASIFIDWPEKSPTPIICDSLSPLRETPIPTRILRYENLLRDSNFAKQVIPDLIIVLGPLPTSKTLRNWINECGAKRIVIEPRGKPVDPLSSKSHSFQIAYSTLAEIELPKNEDGWTKRWQTAELKVEEKLTLAFAKELPSFEGKLSRLLSEHLPSFSYLQVANSMPVRDLEWFWHASQRGRKLFGNRGVNGIDGTLGTAMGLAHQAEQPT
;
A
#
# COMPACT_ATOMS: atom_id res chain seq x y z
N GLY A 1 -12.50 16.68 -17.43
CA GLY A 1 -12.32 16.30 -16.00
C GLY A 1 -11.73 14.90 -15.91
N PHE A 2 -11.23 14.54 -14.75
CA PHE A 2 -10.76 13.16 -14.48
C PHE A 2 -11.95 12.27 -14.13
N SER A 3 -11.93 11.02 -14.59
CA SER A 3 -12.98 10.05 -14.36
C SER A 3 -12.47 8.68 -13.83
N ARG A 4 -11.14 8.53 -13.77
CA ARG A 4 -10.47 7.30 -13.31
C ARG A 4 -9.31 7.65 -12.40
N SER A 5 -9.64 8.10 -11.21
CA SER A 5 -8.64 8.47 -10.22
C SER A 5 -8.22 7.27 -9.38
N ILE A 6 -6.94 7.22 -8.99
CA ILE A 6 -6.40 6.26 -8.04
C ILE A 6 -5.46 6.95 -7.06
N ILE A 7 -5.47 6.50 -5.82
CA ILE A 7 -4.55 6.96 -4.78
C ILE A 7 -3.51 5.88 -4.55
N ILE A 8 -2.27 6.30 -4.33
CA ILE A 8 -1.17 5.42 -3.88
C ILE A 8 -0.71 5.95 -2.53
N ALA A 9 -0.92 5.18 -1.48
CA ALA A 9 -0.56 5.53 -0.11
C ALA A 9 0.72 4.79 0.31
N GLY A 10 1.79 5.55 0.47
CA GLY A 10 3.07 5.07 0.98
C GLY A 10 3.09 4.79 2.49
N GLU A 11 4.27 4.47 2.98
CA GLU A 11 4.52 4.26 4.39
C GLU A 11 4.25 5.44 5.27
N TYR A 12 3.94 5.93 6.11
CA TYR A 12 3.74 7.15 6.91
C TYR A 12 2.43 7.92 6.65
N VAL A 13 1.61 7.47 5.72
CA VAL A 13 0.32 8.14 5.47
C VAL A 13 -0.65 7.78 6.60
N PRO A 14 -1.14 8.76 7.40
CA PRO A 14 -2.00 8.46 8.52
C PRO A 14 -3.34 7.85 8.06
N ALA A 15 -3.74 6.75 8.68
CA ALA A 15 -5.00 6.10 8.35
C ALA A 15 -6.23 6.98 8.70
N SER A 16 -6.10 7.84 9.69
CA SER A 16 -7.20 8.70 10.17
C SER A 16 -7.81 9.61 9.10
N ILE A 17 -7.01 10.04 8.11
CA ILE A 17 -7.53 10.88 7.02
C ILE A 17 -8.47 10.13 6.07
N PHE A 18 -8.47 8.79 6.10
CA PHE A 18 -9.26 7.96 5.19
C PHE A 18 -10.48 7.31 5.84
N ILE A 19 -10.73 7.53 7.12
CA ILE A 19 -11.85 6.88 7.82
C ILE A 19 -13.18 7.31 7.19
N ASP A 20 -13.37 8.60 6.94
CA ASP A 20 -14.61 9.15 6.40
C ASP A 20 -14.55 9.43 4.88
N TRP A 21 -13.37 9.29 4.27
CA TRP A 21 -13.17 9.69 2.88
C TRP A 21 -13.83 8.78 1.84
N PRO A 22 -13.87 7.44 2.02
CA PRO A 22 -14.50 6.53 1.06
C PRO A 22 -15.97 6.81 0.79
N GLU A 23 -16.70 7.36 1.75
CA GLU A 23 -18.11 7.73 1.58
C GLU A 23 -18.26 8.96 0.70
N LYS A 24 -17.34 9.93 0.82
CA LYS A 24 -17.34 11.18 0.05
C LYS A 24 -16.88 10.97 -1.39
N SER A 25 -15.88 10.12 -1.58
CA SER A 25 -15.30 9.86 -2.90
C SER A 25 -14.71 8.45 -2.97
N PRO A 26 -15.47 7.46 -3.43
CA PRO A 26 -15.02 6.07 -3.51
C PRO A 26 -13.92 5.92 -4.57
N THR A 27 -12.68 6.15 -4.18
CA THR A 27 -11.49 6.05 -5.03
C THR A 27 -10.64 4.87 -4.58
N PRO A 28 -10.13 4.02 -5.48
CA PRO A 28 -9.23 2.92 -5.12
C PRO A 28 -7.95 3.46 -4.48
N ILE A 29 -7.49 2.82 -3.40
CA ILE A 29 -6.29 3.21 -2.67
C ILE A 29 -5.30 2.05 -2.66
N ILE A 30 -4.27 2.12 -3.47
CA ILE A 30 -3.12 1.20 -3.42
C ILE A 30 -2.34 1.48 -2.15
N CYS A 31 -2.15 0.47 -1.32
CA CYS A 31 -1.44 0.59 -0.04
C CYS A 31 -0.08 -0.13 -0.12
N ASP A 32 1.00 0.62 0.12
CA ASP A 32 2.36 0.05 0.28
C ASP A 32 2.40 -1.03 1.38
N SER A 33 3.37 -1.94 1.32
CA SER A 33 3.56 -2.99 2.32
C SER A 33 3.67 -2.47 3.75
N LEU A 34 4.23 -1.27 3.93
CA LEU A 34 4.40 -0.63 5.23
C LEU A 34 3.35 0.46 5.51
N SER A 35 2.37 0.63 4.63
CA SER A 35 1.31 1.63 4.83
C SER A 35 0.42 1.26 6.02
N PRO A 36 0.17 2.18 6.97
CA PRO A 36 -0.78 1.96 8.06
C PRO A 36 -2.20 1.60 7.59
N LEU A 37 -2.54 1.97 6.35
CA LEU A 37 -3.84 1.69 5.75
C LEU A 37 -4.08 0.19 5.55
N ARG A 38 -3.03 -0.64 5.51
CA ARG A 38 -3.18 -2.09 5.36
C ARG A 38 -3.98 -2.72 6.49
N GLU A 39 -3.81 -2.23 7.71
CA GLU A 39 -4.46 -2.74 8.91
C GLU A 39 -5.70 -1.91 9.33
N THR A 40 -6.15 -1.00 8.46
CA THR A 40 -7.30 -0.11 8.73
C THR A 40 -8.50 -0.54 7.88
N PRO A 41 -9.74 -0.51 8.41
CA PRO A 41 -10.94 -0.96 7.69
C PRO A 41 -11.42 0.07 6.64
N ILE A 42 -10.65 0.27 5.59
CA ILE A 42 -11.00 1.15 4.48
C ILE A 42 -11.50 0.30 3.31
N PRO A 43 -12.78 0.42 2.90
CA PRO A 43 -13.38 -0.46 1.88
C PRO A 43 -12.72 -0.36 0.50
N THR A 44 -12.12 0.78 0.16
CA THR A 44 -11.52 1.04 -1.17
C THR A 44 -10.03 0.73 -1.25
N ARG A 45 -9.44 0.16 -0.18
CA ARG A 45 -8.02 -0.21 -0.18
C ARG A 45 -7.74 -1.40 -1.09
N ILE A 46 -6.61 -1.34 -1.78
CA ILE A 46 -6.10 -2.37 -2.69
C ILE A 46 -4.73 -2.80 -2.18
N LEU A 47 -4.65 -4.01 -1.68
CA LEU A 47 -3.45 -4.58 -1.06
C LEU A 47 -2.75 -5.56 -2.01
N ARG A 48 -3.50 -6.13 -2.96
CA ARG A 48 -3.03 -7.13 -3.91
C ARG A 48 -2.61 -6.52 -5.26
N TYR A 49 -2.34 -5.23 -5.28
CA TYR A 49 -2.00 -4.52 -6.51
C TYR A 49 -0.78 -5.13 -7.23
N GLU A 50 0.21 -5.63 -6.48
CA GLU A 50 1.39 -6.28 -7.07
C GLU A 50 1.01 -7.56 -7.83
N ASN A 51 0.10 -8.36 -7.27
CA ASN A 51 -0.45 -9.55 -7.93
C ASN A 51 -1.31 -9.16 -9.15
N LEU A 52 -2.17 -8.15 -8.99
CA LEU A 52 -3.11 -7.70 -10.00
C LEU A 52 -2.42 -7.10 -11.23
N LEU A 53 -1.44 -6.22 -11.00
CA LEU A 53 -0.74 -5.52 -12.09
C LEU A 53 0.26 -6.41 -12.85
N ARG A 54 0.56 -7.61 -12.37
CA ARG A 54 1.31 -8.63 -13.12
C ARG A 54 0.47 -9.29 -14.21
N ASP A 55 -0.86 -9.27 -14.07
CA ASP A 55 -1.76 -9.63 -15.17
C ASP A 55 -1.86 -8.46 -16.15
N SER A 56 -1.22 -8.62 -17.31
CA SER A 56 -1.19 -7.58 -18.34
C SER A 56 -2.57 -7.21 -18.89
N ASN A 57 -3.53 -8.14 -18.85
CA ASN A 57 -4.90 -7.88 -19.29
C ASN A 57 -5.61 -6.98 -18.27
N PHE A 58 -5.49 -7.31 -16.98
CA PHE A 58 -6.04 -6.46 -15.92
C PHE A 58 -5.37 -5.08 -15.91
N ALA A 59 -4.05 -5.01 -15.96
CA ALA A 59 -3.30 -3.78 -15.98
C ALA A 59 -3.74 -2.80 -17.08
N LYS A 60 -4.06 -3.31 -18.26
CA LYS A 60 -4.60 -2.52 -19.39
C LYS A 60 -6.04 -2.05 -19.17
N GLN A 61 -6.85 -2.80 -18.43
CA GLN A 61 -8.25 -2.44 -18.14
C GLN A 61 -8.38 -1.37 -17.06
N VAL A 62 -7.36 -1.19 -16.23
CA VAL A 62 -7.37 -0.30 -15.08
C VAL A 62 -6.43 0.89 -15.24
N ILE A 63 -6.27 1.40 -16.45
CA ILE A 63 -5.47 2.59 -16.71
C ILE A 63 -6.19 3.83 -16.16
N PRO A 64 -5.58 4.54 -15.17
CA PRO A 64 -6.14 5.77 -14.62
C PRO A 64 -5.85 6.97 -15.54
N ASP A 65 -6.58 8.05 -15.34
CA ASP A 65 -6.28 9.37 -15.90
C ASP A 65 -5.65 10.31 -14.86
N LEU A 66 -5.83 10.00 -13.55
CA LEU A 66 -5.21 10.71 -12.44
C LEU A 66 -4.65 9.74 -11.40
N ILE A 67 -3.39 9.96 -11.02
CA ILE A 67 -2.73 9.26 -9.91
C ILE A 67 -2.36 10.27 -8.82
N ILE A 68 -2.80 10.03 -7.60
CA ILE A 68 -2.44 10.84 -6.44
C ILE A 68 -1.53 9.99 -5.55
N VAL A 69 -0.28 10.40 -5.43
CA VAL A 69 0.72 9.73 -4.59
C VAL A 69 0.82 10.47 -3.27
N LEU A 70 0.59 9.78 -2.18
CA LEU A 70 0.71 10.30 -0.83
C LEU A 70 1.94 9.66 -0.17
N GLY A 71 2.89 10.50 0.20
CA GLY A 71 4.15 10.07 0.75
C GLY A 71 5.07 9.38 -0.27
N PRO A 72 6.01 8.54 0.21
CA PRO A 72 6.95 7.86 -0.67
C PRO A 72 6.24 6.85 -1.57
N LEU A 73 6.64 6.84 -2.84
CA LEU A 73 6.13 5.86 -3.79
C LEU A 73 6.65 4.45 -3.46
N PRO A 74 5.79 3.44 -3.43
CA PRO A 74 6.19 2.04 -3.22
C PRO A 74 7.36 1.61 -4.12
N THR A 75 8.21 0.74 -3.61
CA THR A 75 9.38 0.26 -4.38
C THR A 75 9.04 -0.83 -5.41
N SER A 76 7.78 -1.24 -5.51
CA SER A 76 7.31 -2.20 -6.50
C SER A 76 7.72 -1.79 -7.91
N LYS A 77 8.51 -2.63 -8.57
CA LYS A 77 8.91 -2.42 -9.97
C LYS A 77 7.69 -2.53 -10.90
N THR A 78 6.79 -3.46 -10.62
CA THR A 78 5.55 -3.66 -11.37
C THR A 78 4.69 -2.40 -11.35
N LEU A 79 4.44 -1.85 -10.15
CA LEU A 79 3.66 -0.61 -10.00
C LEU A 79 4.33 0.57 -10.71
N ARG A 80 5.63 0.75 -10.54
CA ARG A 80 6.39 1.85 -11.16
C ARG A 80 6.37 1.80 -12.68
N ASN A 81 6.53 0.62 -13.26
CA ASN A 81 6.42 0.43 -14.71
C ASN A 81 5.02 0.77 -15.19
N TRP A 82 3.98 0.25 -14.52
CA TRP A 82 2.59 0.54 -14.85
C TRP A 82 2.27 2.04 -14.78
N ILE A 83 2.73 2.75 -13.74
CA ILE A 83 2.58 4.21 -13.63
C ILE A 83 3.23 4.94 -14.81
N ASN A 84 4.42 4.52 -15.23
CA ASN A 84 5.13 5.14 -16.36
C ASN A 84 4.42 4.89 -17.70
N GLU A 85 3.84 3.71 -17.86
CA GLU A 85 3.19 3.29 -19.11
C GLU A 85 1.77 3.84 -19.26
N CYS A 86 1.06 4.11 -18.17
CA CYS A 86 -0.34 4.53 -18.24
C CYS A 86 -0.55 5.97 -18.74
N GLY A 87 0.47 6.82 -18.72
CA GLY A 87 0.38 8.22 -19.18
C GLY A 87 -0.53 9.13 -18.34
N ALA A 88 -0.97 8.68 -17.18
CA ALA A 88 -1.84 9.42 -16.27
C ALA A 88 -1.19 10.72 -15.75
N LYS A 89 -1.99 11.73 -15.48
CA LYS A 89 -1.54 12.89 -14.73
C LYS A 89 -1.22 12.48 -13.30
N ARG A 90 -0.07 12.96 -12.77
CA ARG A 90 0.39 12.56 -11.44
C ARG A 90 0.55 13.76 -10.52
N ILE A 91 -0.01 13.64 -9.32
CA ILE A 91 0.12 14.59 -8.21
C ILE A 91 0.84 13.85 -7.07
N VAL A 92 1.90 14.46 -6.54
CA VAL A 92 2.66 13.92 -5.40
C VAL A 92 2.50 14.86 -4.21
N ILE A 93 2.09 14.32 -3.08
CA ILE A 93 1.88 15.06 -1.83
C ILE A 93 2.77 14.47 -0.75
N GLU A 94 3.69 15.27 -0.22
CA GLU A 94 4.61 14.88 0.85
C GLU A 94 4.75 16.05 1.85
N PRO A 95 4.20 15.91 3.07
CA PRO A 95 4.23 17.00 4.05
C PRO A 95 5.58 17.19 4.74
N ARG A 96 6.44 16.16 4.80
CA ARG A 96 7.64 16.13 5.62
C ARG A 96 8.87 16.72 4.98
N GLY A 97 8.81 17.12 3.75
CA GLY A 97 9.94 17.66 3.04
C GLY A 97 9.65 17.92 1.57
N LYS A 98 10.70 18.18 0.81
CA LYS A 98 10.53 18.36 -0.64
C LYS A 98 10.08 17.05 -1.26
N PRO A 99 8.92 17.02 -1.93
CA PRO A 99 8.44 15.81 -2.58
C PRO A 99 9.45 15.29 -3.61
N VAL A 100 9.79 14.03 -3.51
CA VAL A 100 10.67 13.35 -4.45
C VAL A 100 9.85 12.39 -5.30
N ASP A 101 9.74 12.67 -6.58
CA ASP A 101 9.18 11.73 -7.54
C ASP A 101 10.30 10.83 -8.10
N PRO A 102 10.39 9.55 -7.66
CA PRO A 102 11.45 8.65 -8.12
C PRO A 102 11.33 8.26 -9.59
N LEU A 103 10.21 8.60 -10.23
CA LEU A 103 9.99 8.34 -11.66
C LEU A 103 10.42 9.51 -12.55
N SER A 104 10.95 10.59 -11.97
CA SER A 104 11.60 11.73 -12.64
C SER A 104 10.79 12.38 -13.77
N SER A 105 9.46 12.24 -13.80
CA SER A 105 8.68 12.71 -14.94
C SER A 105 7.33 13.30 -14.55
N LYS A 106 7.01 14.42 -15.16
CA LYS A 106 5.64 14.98 -15.35
C LYS A 106 4.67 14.91 -14.16
N SER A 107 5.16 14.97 -12.92
CA SER A 107 4.31 15.09 -11.73
C SER A 107 4.23 16.56 -11.27
N HIS A 108 3.09 16.91 -10.69
CA HIS A 108 2.97 18.14 -9.90
C HIS A 108 3.15 17.76 -8.44
N SER A 109 4.12 18.38 -7.76
CA SER A 109 4.46 18.04 -6.39
C SER A 109 4.04 19.15 -5.43
N PHE A 110 3.43 18.77 -4.31
CA PHE A 110 2.97 19.70 -3.29
C PHE A 110 3.47 19.30 -1.91
N GLN A 111 3.96 20.26 -1.16
CA GLN A 111 4.31 20.11 0.25
C GLN A 111 3.17 20.65 1.10
N ILE A 112 2.19 19.84 1.38
CA ILE A 112 1.01 20.19 2.18
C ILE A 112 0.73 19.10 3.23
N ALA A 113 0.12 19.48 4.34
CA ALA A 113 -0.26 18.54 5.38
C ALA A 113 -1.32 17.55 4.88
N TYR A 114 -1.25 16.30 5.31
CA TYR A 114 -2.27 15.30 4.94
C TYR A 114 -3.66 15.65 5.47
N SER A 115 -3.77 16.38 6.60
CA SER A 115 -5.04 16.86 7.13
C SER A 115 -5.82 17.73 6.14
N THR A 116 -5.12 18.48 5.30
CA THR A 116 -5.74 19.31 4.25
C THR A 116 -6.48 18.46 3.19
N LEU A 117 -6.11 17.20 3.04
CA LEU A 117 -6.76 16.30 2.07
C LEU A 117 -8.23 16.02 2.43
N ALA A 118 -8.60 16.08 3.70
CA ALA A 118 -9.98 15.91 4.14
C ALA A 118 -10.92 17.01 3.61
N GLU A 119 -10.35 18.15 3.23
CA GLU A 119 -11.07 19.31 2.68
C GLU A 119 -11.11 19.32 1.14
N ILE A 120 -10.33 18.43 0.49
CA ILE A 120 -10.22 18.37 -0.96
C ILE A 120 -11.27 17.40 -1.52
N GLU A 121 -12.10 17.90 -2.40
CA GLU A 121 -12.98 17.05 -3.20
C GLU A 121 -12.19 16.38 -4.34
N LEU A 122 -12.19 15.06 -4.34
CA LEU A 122 -11.63 14.31 -5.46
C LEU A 122 -12.59 14.30 -6.65
N PRO A 123 -12.07 14.18 -7.88
CA PRO A 123 -12.91 13.95 -9.04
C PRO A 123 -13.80 12.72 -8.85
N LYS A 124 -15.06 12.82 -9.26
CA LYS A 124 -15.97 11.68 -9.25
C LYS A 124 -15.51 10.65 -10.27
N ASN A 125 -15.26 9.45 -9.82
CA ASN A 125 -14.91 8.35 -10.70
C ASN A 125 -16.09 7.88 -11.55
N GLU A 126 -15.82 7.32 -12.73
CA GLU A 126 -16.83 6.66 -13.56
C GLU A 126 -17.46 5.47 -12.83
N ASP A 127 -18.68 5.15 -13.19
CA ASP A 127 -19.40 4.04 -12.59
C ASP A 127 -18.64 2.71 -12.80
N GLY A 128 -18.49 1.95 -11.71
CA GLY A 128 -17.81 0.67 -11.72
C GLY A 128 -16.28 0.74 -11.62
N TRP A 129 -15.64 1.92 -11.67
CA TRP A 129 -14.18 2.04 -11.55
C TRP A 129 -13.63 1.41 -10.28
N THR A 130 -14.07 1.87 -9.14
CA THR A 130 -13.64 1.35 -7.83
C THR A 130 -14.05 -0.10 -7.63
N LYS A 131 -15.26 -0.47 -8.04
CA LYS A 131 -15.76 -1.85 -7.95
C LYS A 131 -14.91 -2.84 -8.75
N ARG A 132 -14.36 -2.43 -9.88
CA ARG A 132 -13.46 -3.27 -10.70
C ARG A 132 -12.22 -3.67 -9.91
N TRP A 133 -11.59 -2.72 -9.23
CA TRP A 133 -10.45 -2.96 -8.35
C TRP A 133 -10.81 -3.85 -7.15
N GLN A 134 -11.88 -3.51 -6.46
CA GLN A 134 -12.35 -4.27 -5.29
C GLN A 134 -12.69 -5.73 -5.65
N THR A 135 -13.37 -5.94 -6.78
CA THR A 135 -13.72 -7.29 -7.25
C THR A 135 -12.47 -8.11 -7.57
N ALA A 136 -11.48 -7.49 -8.20
CA ALA A 136 -10.21 -8.15 -8.51
C ALA A 136 -9.41 -8.47 -7.24
N GLU A 137 -9.35 -7.53 -6.28
CA GLU A 137 -8.74 -7.70 -4.96
C GLU A 137 -9.29 -8.91 -4.23
N LEU A 138 -10.63 -9.00 -4.12
CA LEU A 138 -11.32 -10.13 -3.47
C LEU A 138 -11.01 -11.46 -4.14
N LYS A 139 -10.99 -11.51 -5.47
CA LYS A 139 -10.65 -12.74 -6.21
C LYS A 139 -9.22 -13.21 -5.97
N VAL A 140 -8.26 -12.29 -5.88
CA VAL A 140 -6.87 -12.65 -5.57
C VAL A 140 -6.78 -13.15 -4.14
N GLU A 141 -7.42 -12.47 -3.17
CA GLU A 141 -7.39 -12.89 -1.77
C GLU A 141 -8.03 -14.27 -1.57
N GLU A 142 -9.16 -14.55 -2.22
CA GLU A 142 -9.80 -15.87 -2.20
C GLU A 142 -8.86 -16.96 -2.74
N LYS A 143 -8.23 -16.73 -3.88
CA LYS A 143 -7.27 -17.68 -4.47
C LYS A 143 -6.06 -17.91 -3.57
N LEU A 144 -5.52 -16.85 -2.96
CA LEU A 144 -4.41 -16.99 -2.00
C LEU A 144 -4.85 -17.79 -0.79
N THR A 145 -6.00 -17.49 -0.21
CA THR A 145 -6.55 -18.23 0.94
C THR A 145 -6.71 -19.71 0.62
N LEU A 146 -7.28 -20.06 -0.52
CA LEU A 146 -7.41 -21.45 -0.97
C LEU A 146 -6.06 -22.12 -1.23
N ALA A 147 -5.10 -21.38 -1.76
CA ALA A 147 -3.74 -21.91 -1.96
C ALA A 147 -3.05 -22.20 -0.64
N PHE A 148 -3.12 -21.28 0.32
CA PHE A 148 -2.50 -21.45 1.64
C PHE A 148 -3.20 -22.48 2.54
N ALA A 149 -4.47 -22.78 2.29
CA ALA A 149 -5.20 -23.87 2.97
C ALA A 149 -4.71 -25.26 2.55
N LYS A 150 -4.01 -25.37 1.43
CA LYS A 150 -3.37 -26.62 1.01
C LYS A 150 -2.00 -26.76 1.67
N GLU A 151 -1.54 -28.02 1.79
CA GLU A 151 -0.19 -28.29 2.24
C GLU A 151 0.80 -27.82 1.15
N LEU A 152 1.31 -26.62 1.31
CA LEU A 152 2.30 -26.04 0.41
C LEU A 152 3.71 -26.39 0.88
N PRO A 153 4.66 -26.62 -0.03
CA PRO A 153 6.08 -26.68 0.31
C PRO A 153 6.50 -25.45 1.11
N SER A 154 7.51 -25.55 1.93
CA SER A 154 8.06 -24.41 2.66
C SER A 154 8.67 -23.43 1.66
N PHE A 155 8.23 -22.17 1.71
CA PHE A 155 8.80 -21.05 0.97
C PHE A 155 8.70 -19.77 1.81
N GLU A 156 9.54 -18.79 1.55
CA GLU A 156 9.70 -17.59 2.39
C GLU A 156 8.38 -16.80 2.56
N GLY A 157 7.61 -16.63 1.50
CA GLY A 157 6.33 -15.92 1.54
C GLY A 157 5.27 -16.52 2.47
N LYS A 158 5.40 -17.84 2.80
CA LYS A 158 4.52 -18.49 3.78
C LYS A 158 4.66 -17.87 5.17
N LEU A 159 5.87 -17.41 5.53
CA LEU A 159 6.10 -16.73 6.81
C LEU A 159 5.28 -15.44 6.91
N SER A 160 5.26 -14.61 5.86
CA SER A 160 4.45 -13.39 5.84
C SER A 160 2.97 -13.68 6.07
N ARG A 161 2.45 -14.72 5.44
CA ARG A 161 1.05 -15.15 5.63
C ARG A 161 0.79 -15.60 7.07
N LEU A 162 1.63 -16.49 7.61
CA LEU A 162 1.50 -16.98 8.99
C LEU A 162 1.59 -15.85 10.01
N LEU A 163 2.55 -14.94 9.87
CA LEU A 163 2.66 -13.77 10.73
C LEU A 163 1.39 -12.91 10.68
N SER A 164 0.82 -12.69 9.49
CA SER A 164 -0.41 -11.94 9.35
C SER A 164 -1.62 -12.59 10.01
N GLU A 165 -1.63 -13.90 10.15
CA GLU A 165 -2.73 -14.66 10.76
C GLU A 165 -2.57 -14.81 12.28
N HIS A 166 -1.34 -14.92 12.77
CA HIS A 166 -1.05 -15.33 14.15
C HIS A 166 -0.48 -14.22 15.05
N LEU A 167 0.13 -13.17 14.49
CA LEU A 167 0.60 -12.06 15.33
C LEU A 167 -0.53 -11.42 16.13
N PRO A 168 -0.32 -11.10 17.41
CA PRO A 168 -1.31 -10.43 18.24
C PRO A 168 -1.79 -9.10 17.62
N SER A 169 -2.97 -8.67 18.02
CA SER A 169 -3.46 -7.33 17.70
C SER A 169 -2.53 -6.27 18.30
N PHE A 170 -2.39 -5.16 17.59
CA PHE A 170 -1.56 -4.00 17.97
C PHE A 170 -0.06 -4.27 18.09
N SER A 171 0.43 -5.46 17.72
CA SER A 171 1.87 -5.73 17.72
C SER A 171 2.62 -4.87 16.69
N TYR A 172 3.90 -4.69 16.95
CA TYR A 172 4.84 -4.05 16.04
C TYR A 172 5.65 -5.12 15.31
N LEU A 173 5.92 -4.92 14.03
CA LEU A 173 6.75 -5.83 13.25
C LEU A 173 7.80 -5.01 12.48
N GLN A 174 9.06 -5.23 12.82
CA GLN A 174 10.18 -4.73 12.02
C GLN A 174 10.47 -5.70 10.88
N VAL A 175 10.45 -5.19 9.67
CA VAL A 175 10.64 -5.99 8.46
C VAL A 175 11.93 -5.58 7.77
N ALA A 176 12.76 -6.58 7.45
CA ALA A 176 13.98 -6.34 6.69
C ALA A 176 13.67 -5.93 5.24
N ASN A 177 14.58 -5.18 4.66
CA ASN A 177 14.58 -4.89 3.23
C ASN A 177 14.78 -6.19 2.40
N SER A 178 14.77 -6.08 1.08
CA SER A 178 14.90 -7.20 0.13
C SER A 178 13.63 -8.05 0.03
N MET A 179 13.71 -9.37 0.19
CA MET A 179 12.54 -10.26 0.02
C MET A 179 11.49 -10.10 1.12
N PRO A 180 11.83 -10.00 2.42
CA PRO A 180 10.81 -9.94 3.47
C PRO A 180 9.74 -8.86 3.25
N VAL A 181 10.12 -7.63 2.92
CA VAL A 181 9.15 -6.55 2.66
C VAL A 181 8.34 -6.79 1.38
N ARG A 182 8.89 -7.52 0.39
CA ARG A 182 8.15 -7.91 -0.81
C ARG A 182 7.17 -9.06 -0.54
N ASP A 183 7.55 -9.98 0.33
CA ASP A 183 6.67 -11.07 0.78
C ASP A 183 5.47 -10.51 1.55
N LEU A 184 5.65 -9.46 2.34
CA LEU A 184 4.53 -8.71 2.92
C LEU A 184 3.60 -8.17 1.83
N GLU A 185 4.15 -7.56 0.78
CA GLU A 185 3.38 -7.00 -0.33
C GLU A 185 2.49 -8.06 -0.99
N TRP A 186 3.03 -9.26 -1.16
CA TRP A 186 2.34 -10.31 -1.91
C TRP A 186 1.40 -11.16 -1.07
N PHE A 187 1.75 -11.43 0.19
CA PHE A 187 1.13 -12.51 0.97
C PHE A 187 0.48 -12.07 2.28
N TRP A 188 0.80 -10.86 2.80
CA TRP A 188 0.22 -10.39 4.05
C TRP A 188 -1.29 -10.31 3.97
N HIS A 189 -1.99 -11.03 4.84
CA HIS A 189 -3.44 -10.96 4.96
C HIS A 189 -3.85 -9.77 5.84
N ALA A 190 -4.69 -8.91 5.30
CA ALA A 190 -5.20 -7.76 6.05
C ALA A 190 -6.28 -8.19 7.03
N SER A 191 -5.96 -8.25 8.28
CA SER A 191 -6.85 -8.73 9.35
C SER A 191 -7.45 -7.63 10.22
N GLN A 192 -7.14 -6.37 9.95
CA GLN A 192 -7.64 -5.20 10.69
C GLN A 192 -7.35 -5.28 12.21
N ARG A 193 -6.21 -5.82 12.57
CA ARG A 193 -5.78 -5.99 13.96
C ARG A 193 -4.99 -4.80 14.51
N GLY A 194 -4.88 -3.70 13.77
CA GLY A 194 -4.18 -2.48 14.19
C GLY A 194 -2.67 -2.63 14.37
N ARG A 195 -2.06 -3.62 13.71
CA ARG A 195 -0.61 -3.85 13.77
C ARG A 195 0.14 -2.77 13.02
N LYS A 196 1.35 -2.48 13.44
CA LYS A 196 2.23 -1.51 12.78
C LYS A 196 3.42 -2.21 12.17
N LEU A 197 3.60 -2.00 10.88
CA LEU A 197 4.69 -2.58 10.09
C LEU A 197 5.75 -1.50 9.85
N PHE A 198 7.00 -1.80 10.15
CA PHE A 198 8.12 -0.88 10.02
C PHE A 198 9.22 -1.47 9.14
N GLY A 199 9.94 -0.63 8.43
CA GLY A 199 11.07 -1.05 7.62
C GLY A 199 12.07 0.09 7.41
N ASN A 200 13.35 -0.24 7.25
CA ASN A 200 14.41 0.74 7.03
C ASN A 200 14.48 1.12 5.53
N ARG A 201 13.38 1.72 5.02
CA ARG A 201 13.31 2.09 3.59
C ARG A 201 14.26 3.26 3.29
N GLY A 202 15.01 3.13 2.18
CA GLY A 202 16.00 4.12 1.79
C GLY A 202 17.40 3.92 2.43
N VAL A 203 17.48 3.19 3.52
CA VAL A 203 18.75 2.79 4.17
C VAL A 203 18.85 1.27 4.09
N ASN A 204 19.52 0.76 3.07
CA ASN A 204 19.50 -0.66 2.72
C ASN A 204 20.59 -1.51 3.41
N GLY A 205 21.28 -0.96 4.41
CA GLY A 205 22.24 -1.72 5.23
C GLY A 205 21.55 -2.80 6.06
N ILE A 206 22.14 -3.98 6.13
CA ILE A 206 21.60 -5.11 6.89
C ILE A 206 21.78 -4.89 8.39
N ASP A 207 22.91 -4.32 8.79
CA ASP A 207 23.37 -4.21 10.18
C ASP A 207 22.38 -3.44 11.06
N GLY A 208 21.74 -2.39 10.52
CA GLY A 208 20.79 -1.57 11.27
C GLY A 208 19.43 -2.24 11.53
N THR A 209 19.11 -3.33 10.88
CA THR A 209 17.78 -3.96 10.98
C THR A 209 17.47 -4.44 12.39
N LEU A 210 18.40 -5.15 13.02
CA LEU A 210 18.25 -5.64 14.39
C LEU A 210 18.25 -4.47 15.40
N GLY A 211 19.13 -3.50 15.21
CA GLY A 211 19.16 -2.31 16.07
C GLY A 211 17.86 -1.52 16.04
N THR A 212 17.25 -1.37 14.86
CA THR A 212 15.93 -0.75 14.73
C THR A 212 14.85 -1.57 15.43
N ALA A 213 14.85 -2.90 15.27
CA ALA A 213 13.90 -3.78 15.95
C ALA A 213 14.02 -3.67 17.47
N MET A 214 15.23 -3.68 18.00
CA MET A 214 15.49 -3.48 19.44
C MET A 214 15.02 -2.11 19.93
N GLY A 215 15.24 -1.05 19.16
CA GLY A 215 14.74 0.29 19.48
C GLY A 215 13.22 0.36 19.51
N LEU A 216 12.55 -0.27 18.55
CA LEU A 216 11.09 -0.39 18.54
C LEU A 216 10.59 -1.18 19.76
N ALA A 217 11.20 -2.32 20.07
CA ALA A 217 10.84 -3.15 21.22
C ALA A 217 11.03 -2.39 22.55
N HIS A 218 12.08 -1.57 22.65
CA HIS A 218 12.33 -0.75 23.85
C HIS A 218 11.27 0.33 24.06
N GLN A 219 10.75 0.92 22.98
CA GLN A 219 9.74 1.98 23.04
C GLN A 219 8.30 1.45 22.97
N ALA A 220 8.11 0.21 22.60
CA ALA A 220 6.79 -0.35 22.43
C ALA A 220 6.19 -0.79 23.79
N GLU A 221 4.97 -0.38 24.04
CA GLU A 221 4.14 -0.95 25.12
C GLU A 221 3.46 -2.26 24.70
N GLN A 222 3.64 -2.64 23.44
CA GLN A 222 3.03 -3.79 22.76
C GLN A 222 4.10 -4.78 22.32
N PRO A 223 3.72 -6.05 22.08
CA PRO A 223 4.65 -7.06 21.52
C PRO A 223 5.31 -6.58 20.22
N THR A 224 6.61 -6.84 20.08
CA THR A 224 7.43 -6.49 18.92
C THR A 224 8.11 -7.74 18.37
#